data_c9b70b1dad9b6b7dc5b2db262d123271
#
_entry.id   c9b70b1dad9b6b7dc5b2db262d123271
#
_cell.length_a   1.000
_cell.length_b   1.000
_cell.length_c   1.000
_cell.angle_alpha   90.00
_cell.angle_beta   90.00
_cell.angle_gamma   90.00
#
_symmetry.space_group_name_H-M   'P 1'
#
loop_
_entity.id
_entity.type
_entity.pdbx_description
1 polymer ?
#
loop_
_entity_poly.entity_id
_entity_poly.type
_entity_poly.pdbx_seq_one_letter_code
_entity_poly.pdbx_strand_id
1 'polypeptide(L)'
;DHIYLVEGYMDVVGLSKNGIENVVANLGTSLTDKQILTLNQFFDDIIICFDGDESGYKAALRAAENSIKELKPEKQISFLFLPNKEDPDSFVNKNGKNYFIDFTKQSKMSIHQFIFSHYKKNTENNPSSMAIFEKKLRSIANTIKDDFIKKYVLEFFLEKISGLTPHTNQNKKNYFVKQTKSLETTKRHFKESQSLTGVELKEFSLLFLMMNNLKLIQDNLHLIENIKLFTEINKQIFSEIVIKLKTGEIITIDELNIDNQLIEKINKFAPIKHILKNKLGNDHEVIELLD
;
A
#
# COMPACT_ATOMS: atom_id res chain seq x y z
N ASP A 1 5.54 -3.48 21.35
CA ASP A 1 6.92 -3.21 20.93
C ASP A 1 7.20 -3.78 19.54
N HIS A 2 7.96 -3.04 18.69
CA HIS A 2 8.27 -3.48 17.33
C HIS A 2 9.77 -3.53 17.09
N ILE A 3 10.19 -4.34 16.09
CA ILE A 3 11.57 -4.45 15.64
C ILE A 3 11.63 -4.45 14.11
N TYR A 4 12.65 -3.79 13.55
CA TYR A 4 13.00 -3.90 12.15
C TYR A 4 13.96 -5.06 11.92
N LEU A 5 13.67 -5.89 10.94
CA LEU A 5 14.54 -6.96 10.47
C LEU A 5 15.03 -6.61 9.07
N VAL A 6 16.32 -6.35 8.93
CA VAL A 6 16.97 -5.96 7.68
C VAL A 6 17.91 -7.06 7.16
N GLU A 7 18.43 -6.93 5.93
CA GLU A 7 19.31 -7.94 5.34
C GLU A 7 20.74 -7.87 5.88
N GLY A 8 21.30 -6.67 5.95
CA GLY A 8 22.71 -6.45 6.20
C GLY A 8 23.02 -5.74 7.52
N TYR A 9 24.25 -5.94 8.01
CA TYR A 9 24.72 -5.23 9.20
C TYR A 9 24.90 -3.72 8.93
N MET A 10 25.17 -3.33 7.68
CA MET A 10 25.28 -1.91 7.30
C MET A 10 23.95 -1.19 7.46
N ASP A 11 22.83 -1.86 7.15
CA ASP A 11 21.49 -1.32 7.39
C ASP A 11 21.22 -1.09 8.88
N VAL A 12 21.68 -2.03 9.72
CA VAL A 12 21.59 -1.86 11.19
C VAL A 12 22.39 -0.63 11.63
N VAL A 13 23.61 -0.48 11.14
CA VAL A 13 24.47 0.68 11.48
C VAL A 13 23.84 1.98 10.98
N GLY A 14 23.34 2.01 9.75
CA GLY A 14 22.69 3.18 9.15
C GLY A 14 21.44 3.60 9.91
N LEU A 15 20.56 2.66 10.21
CA LEU A 15 19.34 2.92 10.99
C LEU A 15 19.68 3.38 12.42
N SER A 16 20.59 2.69 13.11
CA SER A 16 21.02 3.05 14.47
C SER A 16 21.68 4.43 14.53
N LYS A 17 22.54 4.78 13.57
CA LYS A 17 23.16 6.10 13.46
C LYS A 17 22.12 7.21 13.32
N ASN A 18 21.00 6.92 12.68
CA ASN A 18 19.87 7.83 12.55
C ASN A 18 18.87 7.74 13.73
N GLY A 19 19.22 7.03 14.82
CA GLY A 19 18.43 6.94 16.05
C GLY A 19 17.29 5.92 16.00
N ILE A 20 17.30 4.94 15.06
CA ILE A 20 16.40 3.79 15.02
C ILE A 20 17.17 2.60 15.57
N GLU A 21 17.05 2.37 16.89
CA GLU A 21 17.85 1.38 17.61
C GLU A 21 17.21 -0.02 17.65
N ASN A 22 15.91 -0.10 17.43
CA ASN A 22 15.15 -1.35 17.40
C ASN A 22 15.26 -2.05 16.04
N VAL A 23 16.48 -2.43 15.68
CA VAL A 23 16.82 -3.05 14.40
C VAL A 23 17.79 -4.21 14.57
N VAL A 24 17.58 -5.28 13.81
CA VAL A 24 18.49 -6.44 13.73
C VAL A 24 18.65 -6.89 12.29
N ALA A 25 19.77 -7.54 11.97
CA ALA A 25 20.03 -8.08 10.64
C ALA A 25 19.89 -9.60 10.60
N ASN A 26 19.39 -10.11 9.47
CA ASN A 26 19.41 -11.52 9.12
C ASN A 26 20.60 -11.82 8.20
N LEU A 27 21.77 -12.00 8.80
CA LEU A 27 23.03 -12.10 8.04
C LEU A 27 23.14 -13.38 7.21
N GLY A 28 23.27 -13.23 5.89
CA GLY A 28 23.80 -14.23 4.98
C GLY A 28 22.96 -15.48 4.72
N THR A 29 21.76 -15.59 5.31
CA THR A 29 20.89 -16.77 5.17
C THR A 29 19.43 -16.37 5.01
N SER A 30 18.61 -17.29 4.45
CA SER A 30 17.16 -17.10 4.47
C SER A 30 16.63 -17.07 5.89
N LEU A 31 15.68 -16.19 6.17
CA LEU A 31 15.01 -16.11 7.47
C LEU A 31 14.37 -17.46 7.83
N THR A 32 14.73 -17.99 8.99
CA THR A 32 14.29 -19.31 9.47
C THR A 32 13.16 -19.19 10.49
N ASP A 33 12.36 -20.24 10.60
CA ASP A 33 11.27 -20.36 11.60
C ASP A 33 11.82 -20.11 13.03
N LYS A 34 13.03 -20.61 13.32
CA LYS A 34 13.68 -20.47 14.64
C LYS A 34 14.01 -19.01 14.97
N GLN A 35 14.49 -18.23 13.98
CA GLN A 35 14.76 -16.79 14.16
C GLN A 35 13.47 -16.02 14.41
N ILE A 36 12.39 -16.29 13.65
CA ILE A 36 11.08 -15.70 13.88
C ILE A 36 10.55 -16.04 15.28
N LEU A 37 10.65 -17.29 15.70
CA LEU A 37 10.22 -17.70 17.05
C LEU A 37 11.02 -16.96 18.13
N THR A 38 12.32 -16.76 17.93
CA THR A 38 13.15 -16.00 18.86
C THR A 38 12.72 -14.54 18.92
N LEU A 39 12.50 -13.87 17.78
CA LEU A 39 12.06 -12.47 17.75
C LEU A 39 10.66 -12.33 18.39
N ASN A 40 9.75 -13.27 18.16
CA ASN A 40 8.42 -13.28 18.75
C ASN A 40 8.41 -13.41 20.30
N GLN A 41 9.52 -13.83 20.91
CA GLN A 41 9.63 -13.84 22.38
C GLN A 41 9.75 -12.42 22.95
N PHE A 42 10.35 -11.50 22.19
CA PHE A 42 10.70 -10.16 22.65
C PHE A 42 9.83 -9.05 22.04
N PHE A 43 9.28 -9.26 20.84
CA PHE A 43 8.57 -8.23 20.10
C PHE A 43 7.19 -8.71 19.64
N ASP A 44 6.25 -7.77 19.53
CA ASP A 44 4.87 -8.05 19.11
C ASP A 44 4.67 -7.76 17.61
N ASP A 45 5.48 -6.85 17.03
CA ASP A 45 5.44 -6.51 15.61
C ASP A 45 6.85 -6.61 15.00
N ILE A 46 7.04 -7.52 14.07
CA ILE A 46 8.27 -7.71 13.31
C ILE A 46 8.07 -7.07 11.94
N ILE A 47 8.84 -6.05 11.63
CA ILE A 47 8.79 -5.35 10.36
C ILE A 47 10.00 -5.77 9.52
N ILE A 48 9.77 -6.59 8.51
CA ILE A 48 10.80 -7.07 7.59
C ILE A 48 11.00 -6.01 6.52
N CYS A 49 12.16 -5.37 6.51
CA CYS A 49 12.54 -4.33 5.58
C CYS A 49 13.79 -4.78 4.80
N PHE A 50 13.57 -5.39 3.66
CA PHE A 50 14.63 -5.83 2.76
C PHE A 50 14.82 -4.81 1.63
N ASP A 51 15.91 -4.98 0.88
CA ASP A 51 16.26 -4.09 -0.22
C ASP A 51 15.11 -3.98 -1.24
N GLY A 52 14.91 -2.80 -1.78
CA GLY A 52 13.83 -2.51 -2.72
C GLY A 52 14.05 -3.08 -4.13
N ASP A 53 15.00 -4.01 -4.30
CA ASP A 53 15.32 -4.65 -5.57
C ASP A 53 14.62 -6.01 -5.77
N GLU A 54 14.89 -6.67 -6.88
CA GLU A 54 14.30 -7.98 -7.20
C GLU A 54 14.81 -9.09 -6.27
N SER A 55 16.05 -8.98 -5.79
CA SER A 55 16.66 -9.95 -4.87
C SER A 55 16.00 -9.87 -3.50
N GLY A 56 15.92 -8.67 -2.93
CA GLY A 56 15.25 -8.42 -1.67
C GLY A 56 13.76 -8.79 -1.71
N TYR A 57 13.08 -8.54 -2.83
CA TYR A 57 11.69 -9.01 -3.01
C TYR A 57 11.56 -10.55 -2.97
N LYS A 58 12.49 -11.27 -3.62
CA LYS A 58 12.51 -12.75 -3.57
C LYS A 58 12.85 -13.27 -2.17
N ALA A 59 13.77 -12.59 -1.47
CA ALA A 59 14.09 -12.91 -0.08
C ALA A 59 12.89 -12.68 0.85
N ALA A 60 12.19 -11.55 0.67
CA ALA A 60 10.96 -11.23 1.39
C ALA A 60 9.86 -12.29 1.17
N LEU A 61 9.69 -12.78 -0.06
CA LEU A 61 8.69 -13.83 -0.35
C LEU A 61 9.02 -15.12 0.38
N ARG A 62 10.29 -15.57 0.35
CA ARG A 62 10.71 -16.76 1.09
C ARG A 62 10.51 -16.58 2.60
N ALA A 63 10.87 -15.39 3.11
CA ALA A 63 10.63 -15.03 4.50
C ALA A 63 9.15 -15.10 4.85
N ALA A 64 8.26 -14.58 3.99
CA ALA A 64 6.81 -14.63 4.21
C ALA A 64 6.28 -16.07 4.22
N GLU A 65 6.64 -16.90 3.26
CA GLU A 65 6.20 -18.31 3.19
C GLU A 65 6.69 -19.16 4.39
N ASN A 66 7.87 -18.82 4.92
CA ASN A 66 8.37 -19.49 6.12
C ASN A 66 7.72 -18.95 7.39
N SER A 67 7.61 -17.63 7.53
CA SER A 67 7.14 -17.00 8.76
C SER A 67 5.63 -17.13 9.00
N ILE A 68 4.83 -17.26 7.93
CA ILE A 68 3.37 -17.35 8.06
C ILE A 68 2.92 -18.52 8.92
N LYS A 69 3.71 -19.60 8.97
CA LYS A 69 3.44 -20.78 9.77
C LYS A 69 3.44 -20.50 11.28
N GLU A 70 4.26 -19.50 11.70
CA GLU A 70 4.50 -19.15 13.09
C GLU A 70 3.67 -17.94 13.56
N LEU A 71 2.69 -17.52 12.76
CA LEU A 71 1.77 -16.46 13.17
C LEU A 71 0.96 -16.85 14.40
N LYS A 72 0.80 -15.86 15.29
CA LYS A 72 -0.03 -15.97 16.52
C LYS A 72 -0.94 -14.75 16.61
N PRO A 73 -2.07 -14.81 17.32
CA PRO A 73 -3.03 -13.70 17.44
C PRO A 73 -2.41 -12.38 17.91
N GLU A 74 -1.45 -12.46 18.85
CA GLU A 74 -0.81 -11.29 19.48
C GLU A 74 0.46 -10.83 18.76
N LYS A 75 0.88 -11.52 17.69
CA LYS A 75 2.13 -11.26 16.97
C LYS A 75 1.86 -10.87 15.52
N GLN A 76 2.47 -9.79 15.09
CA GLN A 76 2.35 -9.29 13.73
C GLN A 76 3.68 -9.43 12.98
N ILE A 77 3.59 -9.81 11.71
CA ILE A 77 4.73 -9.78 10.79
C ILE A 77 4.29 -8.95 9.59
N SER A 78 5.06 -7.90 9.34
CA SER A 78 4.79 -6.94 8.27
C SER A 78 6.01 -6.83 7.36
N PHE A 79 5.77 -6.46 6.12
CA PHE A 79 6.80 -6.24 5.10
C PHE A 79 6.80 -4.76 4.70
N LEU A 80 8.00 -4.19 4.63
CA LEU A 80 8.22 -2.84 4.14
C LEU A 80 9.10 -2.91 2.90
N PHE A 81 8.61 -2.38 1.78
CA PHE A 81 9.34 -2.27 0.53
C PHE A 81 9.72 -0.82 0.29
N LEU A 82 11.01 -0.56 0.18
CA LEU A 82 11.51 0.78 -0.08
C LEU A 82 11.38 1.15 -1.55
N PRO A 83 11.13 2.43 -1.88
CA PRO A 83 11.02 2.89 -3.26
C PRO A 83 12.40 2.92 -3.93
N ASN A 84 12.40 3.01 -5.27
CA ASN A 84 13.58 3.29 -6.09
C ASN A 84 14.76 2.32 -5.94
N LYS A 85 14.51 1.10 -5.46
CA LYS A 85 15.52 0.08 -5.18
C LYS A 85 16.54 0.52 -4.11
N GLU A 86 16.14 1.43 -3.22
CA GLU A 86 16.98 1.85 -2.10
C GLU A 86 17.05 0.74 -1.05
N ASP A 87 18.17 0.69 -0.33
CA ASP A 87 18.34 -0.09 0.90
C ASP A 87 17.95 0.75 2.13
N PRO A 88 17.79 0.13 3.32
CA PRO A 88 17.41 0.86 4.54
C PRO A 88 18.40 1.94 4.97
N ASP A 89 19.72 1.71 4.80
CA ASP A 89 20.76 2.69 5.13
C ASP A 89 20.67 3.92 4.23
N SER A 90 20.66 3.74 2.91
CA SER A 90 20.56 4.84 1.95
C SER A 90 19.26 5.62 2.12
N PHE A 91 18.14 4.93 2.32
CA PHE A 91 16.83 5.55 2.47
C PHE A 91 16.75 6.43 3.73
N VAL A 92 17.24 5.94 4.89
CA VAL A 92 17.20 6.73 6.13
C VAL A 92 18.20 7.89 6.11
N ASN A 93 19.39 7.71 5.54
CA ASN A 93 20.37 8.78 5.40
C ASN A 93 19.87 9.93 4.53
N LYS A 94 19.12 9.63 3.47
CA LYS A 94 18.56 10.63 2.56
C LYS A 94 17.37 11.37 3.15
N ASN A 95 16.47 10.67 3.85
CA ASN A 95 15.18 11.20 4.23
C ASN A 95 15.04 11.51 5.72
N GLY A 96 15.90 10.94 6.55
CA GLY A 96 15.90 11.08 8.01
C GLY A 96 14.93 10.14 8.74
N LYS A 97 15.10 10.07 10.07
CA LYS A 97 14.38 9.17 10.98
C LYS A 97 12.86 9.33 10.89
N ASN A 98 12.38 10.55 11.01
CA ASN A 98 10.93 10.80 11.09
C ASN A 98 10.22 10.36 9.80
N TYR A 99 10.84 10.66 8.67
CA TYR A 99 10.31 10.24 7.37
C TYR A 99 10.29 8.72 7.24
N PHE A 100 11.34 8.02 7.67
CA PHE A 100 11.40 6.56 7.67
C PHE A 100 10.26 5.94 8.50
N ILE A 101 10.04 6.48 9.71
CA ILE A 101 8.98 5.99 10.61
C ILE A 101 7.59 6.23 10.00
N ASP A 102 7.34 7.42 9.46
CA ASP A 102 6.06 7.78 8.86
C ASP A 102 5.80 6.96 7.58
N PHE A 103 6.85 6.76 6.76
CA PHE A 103 6.79 5.88 5.60
C PHE A 103 6.46 4.44 6.01
N THR A 104 7.11 3.92 7.07
CA THR A 104 6.83 2.59 7.61
C THR A 104 5.36 2.44 7.99
N LYS A 105 4.81 3.39 8.75
CA LYS A 105 3.40 3.34 9.19
C LYS A 105 2.42 3.28 8.02
N GLN A 106 2.70 3.99 6.94
CA GLN A 106 1.81 4.10 5.79
C GLN A 106 1.97 2.98 4.77
N SER A 107 3.20 2.45 4.63
CA SER A 107 3.57 1.56 3.53
C SER A 107 3.78 0.11 3.95
N LYS A 108 3.89 -0.18 5.26
CA LYS A 108 4.04 -1.56 5.71
C LYS A 108 2.81 -2.39 5.35
N MET A 109 3.03 -3.59 4.90
CA MET A 109 2.03 -4.54 4.44
C MET A 109 2.07 -5.78 5.32
N SER A 110 0.92 -6.24 5.81
CA SER A 110 0.89 -7.49 6.58
C SER A 110 1.29 -8.70 5.73
N ILE A 111 1.81 -9.74 6.37
CA ILE A 111 2.29 -10.95 5.70
C ILE A 111 1.24 -11.58 4.77
N HIS A 112 -0.01 -11.66 5.20
CA HIS A 112 -1.09 -12.22 4.38
C HIS A 112 -1.45 -11.32 3.19
N GLN A 113 -1.40 -9.99 3.34
CA GLN A 113 -1.57 -9.04 2.23
C GLN A 113 -0.44 -9.15 1.21
N PHE A 114 0.80 -9.28 1.67
CA PHE A 114 1.96 -9.45 0.80
C PHE A 114 1.88 -10.74 -0.02
N ILE A 115 1.62 -11.88 0.64
CA ILE A 115 1.45 -13.17 -0.02
C ILE A 115 0.32 -13.11 -1.06
N PHE A 116 -0.84 -12.57 -0.68
CA PHE A 116 -1.95 -12.41 -1.61
C PHE A 116 -1.56 -11.59 -2.85
N SER A 117 -0.95 -10.42 -2.63
CA SER A 117 -0.55 -9.50 -3.70
C SER A 117 0.47 -10.12 -4.65
N HIS A 118 1.45 -10.87 -4.11
CA HIS A 118 2.45 -11.58 -4.90
C HIS A 118 1.80 -12.60 -5.85
N TYR A 119 1.01 -13.51 -5.31
CA TYR A 119 0.40 -14.56 -6.12
C TYR A 119 -0.66 -14.02 -7.08
N LYS A 120 -1.40 -12.97 -6.68
CA LYS A 120 -2.36 -12.32 -7.57
C LYS A 120 -1.71 -11.67 -8.78
N LYS A 121 -0.57 -11.00 -8.60
CA LYS A 121 0.18 -10.36 -9.69
C LYS A 121 0.55 -11.34 -10.81
N ASN A 122 0.82 -12.59 -10.44
CA ASN A 122 1.24 -13.66 -11.34
C ASN A 122 0.07 -14.54 -11.84
N THR A 123 -1.18 -14.13 -11.57
CA THR A 123 -2.38 -14.93 -11.91
C THR A 123 -3.17 -14.23 -13.00
N GLU A 124 -3.40 -14.95 -14.10
CA GLU A 124 -4.30 -14.50 -15.15
C GLU A 124 -5.77 -14.53 -14.70
N ASN A 125 -6.59 -13.66 -15.29
CA ASN A 125 -8.00 -13.58 -14.94
C ASN A 125 -8.85 -14.59 -15.76
N ASN A 126 -8.50 -15.87 -15.67
CA ASN A 126 -9.28 -16.98 -16.23
C ASN A 126 -9.62 -18.01 -15.12
N PRO A 127 -10.67 -18.82 -15.29
CA PRO A 127 -11.12 -19.76 -14.25
C PRO A 127 -10.06 -20.74 -13.78
N SER A 128 -9.25 -21.28 -14.69
CA SER A 128 -8.21 -22.26 -14.37
C SER A 128 -7.09 -21.64 -13.54
N SER A 129 -6.58 -20.46 -13.95
CA SER A 129 -5.55 -19.73 -13.20
C SER A 129 -6.06 -19.27 -11.85
N MET A 130 -7.32 -18.84 -11.75
CA MET A 130 -7.95 -18.47 -10.49
C MET A 130 -8.10 -19.67 -9.54
N ALA A 131 -8.44 -20.84 -10.04
CA ALA A 131 -8.53 -22.07 -9.24
C ALA A 131 -7.14 -22.49 -8.70
N ILE A 132 -6.08 -22.39 -9.51
CA ILE A 132 -4.70 -22.66 -9.10
C ILE A 132 -4.27 -21.65 -8.03
N PHE A 133 -4.57 -20.37 -8.22
CA PHE A 133 -4.30 -19.29 -7.26
C PHE A 133 -4.98 -19.55 -5.92
N GLU A 134 -6.28 -19.82 -5.92
CA GLU A 134 -7.01 -20.15 -4.69
C GLU A 134 -6.43 -21.38 -4.01
N LYS A 135 -6.14 -22.45 -4.75
CA LYS A 135 -5.53 -23.68 -4.20
C LYS A 135 -4.18 -23.37 -3.52
N LYS A 136 -3.35 -22.52 -4.14
CA LYS A 136 -2.05 -22.10 -3.55
C LYS A 136 -2.25 -21.34 -2.25
N LEU A 137 -3.15 -20.36 -2.20
CA LEU A 137 -3.43 -19.58 -0.99
C LEU A 137 -4.00 -20.45 0.14
N ARG A 138 -4.93 -21.36 -0.18
CA ARG A 138 -5.45 -22.34 0.79
C ARG A 138 -4.34 -23.24 1.34
N SER A 139 -3.44 -23.70 0.46
CA SER A 139 -2.29 -24.51 0.88
C SER A 139 -1.38 -23.76 1.84
N ILE A 140 -1.10 -22.47 1.56
CA ILE A 140 -0.29 -21.62 2.44
C ILE A 140 -1.00 -21.39 3.78
N ALA A 141 -2.28 -21.02 3.77
CA ALA A 141 -3.05 -20.83 5.00
C ALA A 141 -3.08 -22.11 5.88
N ASN A 142 -3.16 -23.28 5.25
CA ASN A 142 -3.15 -24.57 5.97
C ASN A 142 -1.81 -24.90 6.65
N THR A 143 -0.72 -24.21 6.32
CA THR A 143 0.57 -24.38 7.02
C THR A 143 0.61 -23.65 8.36
N ILE A 144 -0.31 -22.73 8.62
CA ILE A 144 -0.38 -21.95 9.87
C ILE A 144 -0.70 -22.90 11.02
N LYS A 145 0.11 -22.84 12.08
CA LYS A 145 0.00 -23.73 13.24
C LYS A 145 -1.15 -23.35 14.16
N ASP A 146 -1.42 -22.06 14.33
CA ASP A 146 -2.52 -21.54 15.14
C ASP A 146 -3.84 -21.62 14.37
N ASP A 147 -4.82 -22.35 14.92
CA ASP A 147 -6.08 -22.59 14.22
C ASP A 147 -6.97 -21.35 14.11
N PHE A 148 -6.89 -20.41 15.05
CA PHE A 148 -7.65 -19.16 14.98
C PHE A 148 -7.10 -18.26 13.87
N ILE A 149 -5.78 -18.04 13.85
CA ILE A 149 -5.13 -17.26 12.78
C ILE A 149 -5.35 -17.93 11.43
N LYS A 150 -5.19 -19.25 11.33
CA LYS A 150 -5.46 -20.01 10.10
C LYS A 150 -6.85 -19.70 9.54
N LYS A 151 -7.88 -19.76 10.41
CA LYS A 151 -9.25 -19.47 10.03
C LYS A 151 -9.37 -18.06 9.43
N TYR A 152 -8.90 -17.03 10.13
CA TYR A 152 -9.05 -15.64 9.68
C TYR A 152 -8.18 -15.28 8.47
N VAL A 153 -6.98 -15.85 8.34
CA VAL A 153 -6.15 -15.70 7.12
C VAL A 153 -6.82 -16.36 5.92
N LEU A 154 -7.43 -17.53 6.10
CA LEU A 154 -8.17 -18.19 5.04
C LEU A 154 -9.41 -17.40 4.63
N GLU A 155 -10.18 -16.88 5.57
CA GLU A 155 -11.33 -16.00 5.32
C GLU A 155 -10.91 -14.75 4.55
N PHE A 156 -9.81 -14.10 4.97
CA PHE A 156 -9.24 -12.95 4.26
C PHE A 156 -8.91 -13.29 2.79
N PHE A 157 -8.25 -14.42 2.53
CA PHE A 157 -7.92 -14.81 1.17
C PHE A 157 -9.17 -15.05 0.33
N LEU A 158 -10.16 -15.74 0.89
CA LEU A 158 -11.41 -16.05 0.18
C LEU A 158 -12.25 -14.81 -0.11
N GLU A 159 -12.32 -13.87 0.84
CA GLU A 159 -12.99 -12.59 0.65
C GLU A 159 -12.32 -11.79 -0.49
N LYS A 160 -10.99 -11.70 -0.49
CA LYS A 160 -10.24 -11.02 -1.55
C LYS A 160 -10.42 -11.70 -2.91
N ILE A 161 -10.44 -13.03 -2.97
CA ILE A 161 -10.70 -13.78 -4.22
C ILE A 161 -12.12 -13.54 -4.69
N SER A 162 -13.11 -13.57 -3.80
CA SER A 162 -14.51 -13.32 -4.16
C SER A 162 -14.72 -11.92 -4.73
N GLY A 163 -13.98 -10.92 -4.24
CA GLY A 163 -13.96 -9.57 -4.82
C GLY A 163 -13.33 -9.48 -6.22
N LEU A 164 -12.57 -10.48 -6.65
CA LEU A 164 -11.98 -10.54 -7.99
C LEU A 164 -12.86 -11.28 -9.00
N THR A 165 -13.77 -12.13 -8.53
CA THR A 165 -14.72 -12.83 -9.37
C THR A 165 -16.02 -12.05 -9.43
N PRO A 166 -16.66 -11.88 -10.61
CA PRO A 166 -17.98 -11.28 -10.69
C PRO A 166 -18.92 -12.09 -9.79
N HIS A 167 -19.47 -11.47 -8.76
CA HIS A 167 -20.41 -12.14 -7.88
C HIS A 167 -21.63 -12.58 -8.68
N THR A 168 -21.81 -13.87 -8.87
CA THR A 168 -23.13 -14.45 -9.07
C THR A 168 -23.84 -14.35 -7.71
N ASN A 169 -24.59 -13.28 -7.51
CA ASN A 169 -25.49 -13.13 -6.36
C ASN A 169 -26.48 -14.30 -6.37
N GLN A 170 -26.21 -15.36 -5.60
CA GLN A 170 -27.08 -16.54 -5.50
C GLN A 170 -28.44 -16.24 -4.85
N ASN A 171 -28.75 -14.98 -4.49
CA ASN A 171 -30.01 -14.59 -3.86
C ASN A 171 -30.72 -13.41 -4.52
N LYS A 172 -30.53 -13.14 -5.80
CA LYS A 172 -31.42 -12.25 -6.56
C LYS A 172 -31.90 -12.94 -7.83
N LYS A 173 -33.22 -13.12 -7.88
CA LYS A 173 -34.01 -13.66 -9.00
C LYS A 173 -33.46 -13.26 -10.37
N ASN A 174 -33.33 -14.26 -11.25
CA ASN A 174 -32.95 -14.19 -12.64
C ASN A 174 -33.42 -12.91 -13.36
N TYR A 175 -32.50 -11.99 -13.58
CA TYR A 175 -32.59 -11.10 -14.72
C TYR A 175 -31.39 -11.41 -15.61
N PHE A 176 -31.66 -11.86 -16.82
CA PHE A 176 -30.69 -12.01 -17.89
C PHE A 176 -30.06 -10.63 -18.17
N VAL A 177 -28.91 -10.35 -17.54
CA VAL A 177 -28.10 -9.23 -17.97
C VAL A 177 -27.29 -9.73 -19.17
N LYS A 178 -27.60 -9.21 -20.37
CA LYS A 178 -26.75 -9.39 -21.55
C LYS A 178 -25.30 -9.08 -21.14
N GLN A 179 -24.39 -10.05 -21.33
CA GLN A 179 -22.94 -9.82 -21.20
C GLN A 179 -22.54 -8.71 -22.18
N THR A 180 -22.43 -7.50 -21.68
CA THR A 180 -21.72 -6.45 -22.42
C THR A 180 -20.24 -6.80 -22.38
N LYS A 181 -19.66 -7.03 -23.55
CA LYS A 181 -18.19 -7.16 -23.70
C LYS A 181 -17.56 -5.95 -23.00
N SER A 182 -16.68 -6.20 -22.01
CA SER A 182 -15.96 -5.11 -21.36
C SER A 182 -15.23 -4.31 -22.44
N LEU A 183 -15.54 -3.01 -22.51
CA LEU A 183 -14.93 -2.09 -23.46
C LEU A 183 -13.40 -2.17 -23.34
N GLU A 184 -12.69 -2.08 -24.46
CA GLU A 184 -11.21 -2.07 -24.46
C GLU A 184 -10.66 -0.97 -23.56
N THR A 185 -11.38 0.15 -23.42
CA THR A 185 -11.13 1.22 -22.46
C THR A 185 -11.07 0.74 -21.00
N THR A 186 -11.99 -0.15 -20.59
CA THR A 186 -12.02 -0.70 -19.21
C THR A 186 -10.81 -1.61 -18.96
N LYS A 187 -10.40 -2.39 -19.96
CA LYS A 187 -9.20 -3.24 -19.86
C LYS A 187 -7.92 -2.41 -19.78
N ARG A 188 -7.86 -1.31 -20.53
CA ARG A 188 -6.74 -0.37 -20.52
C ARG A 188 -6.64 0.36 -19.18
N HIS A 189 -7.76 0.83 -18.64
CA HIS A 189 -7.87 1.42 -17.31
C HIS A 189 -7.36 0.50 -16.21
N PHE A 190 -7.76 -0.77 -16.24
CA PHE A 190 -7.34 -1.76 -15.25
C PHE A 190 -5.82 -2.05 -15.32
N LYS A 191 -5.26 -2.10 -16.54
CA LYS A 191 -3.82 -2.35 -16.75
C LYS A 191 -2.98 -1.15 -16.28
N GLU A 192 -3.45 0.08 -16.50
CA GLU A 192 -2.77 1.31 -16.08
C GLU A 192 -2.85 1.51 -14.55
N SER A 193 -3.96 1.14 -13.89
CA SER A 193 -4.08 1.22 -12.43
C SER A 193 -3.20 0.21 -11.68
N GLN A 194 -2.86 -0.92 -12.31
CA GLN A 194 -1.96 -1.91 -11.70
C GLN A 194 -0.49 -1.44 -11.59
N SER A 195 -0.11 -0.39 -12.31
CA SER A 195 1.23 0.21 -12.23
C SER A 195 1.38 1.19 -11.08
N LEU A 196 0.28 1.59 -10.43
CA LEU A 196 0.26 2.58 -9.35
C LEU A 196 0.38 1.88 -7.98
N THR A 197 1.22 2.43 -7.14
CA THR A 197 1.36 1.98 -5.74
C THR A 197 0.15 2.43 -4.90
N GLY A 198 -0.09 1.75 -3.77
CA GLY A 198 -1.13 2.18 -2.83
C GLY A 198 -0.90 3.58 -2.26
N VAL A 199 0.37 4.02 -2.18
CA VAL A 199 0.74 5.37 -1.76
C VAL A 199 0.34 6.39 -2.83
N GLU A 200 0.70 6.16 -4.10
CA GLU A 200 0.31 7.06 -5.20
C GLU A 200 -1.21 7.23 -5.31
N LEU A 201 -1.97 6.15 -5.08
CA LEU A 201 -3.44 6.22 -5.10
C LEU A 201 -4.02 7.09 -3.97
N LYS A 202 -3.42 7.04 -2.77
CA LYS A 202 -3.81 7.92 -1.67
C LYS A 202 -3.46 9.37 -1.96
N GLU A 203 -2.26 9.61 -2.47
CA GLU A 203 -1.81 10.94 -2.86
C GLU A 203 -2.67 11.52 -3.99
N PHE A 204 -3.06 10.70 -4.97
CA PHE A 204 -4.01 11.11 -6.01
C PHE A 204 -5.38 11.47 -5.42
N SER A 205 -5.84 10.77 -4.38
CA SER A 205 -7.09 11.13 -3.70
C SER A 205 -7.01 12.50 -3.04
N LEU A 206 -5.91 12.78 -2.35
CA LEU A 206 -5.66 14.09 -1.74
C LEU A 206 -5.58 15.20 -2.80
N LEU A 207 -4.73 15.02 -3.81
CA LEU A 207 -4.58 16.00 -4.89
C LEU A 207 -5.90 16.25 -5.64
N PHE A 208 -6.70 15.19 -5.84
CA PHE A 208 -8.03 15.31 -6.43
C PHE A 208 -8.96 16.19 -5.58
N LEU A 209 -9.01 15.97 -4.27
CA LEU A 209 -9.82 16.80 -3.35
C LEU A 209 -9.35 18.25 -3.38
N MET A 210 -8.04 18.49 -3.31
CA MET A 210 -7.47 19.83 -3.33
C MET A 210 -7.79 20.58 -4.62
N MET A 211 -7.52 19.97 -5.79
CA MET A 211 -7.74 20.61 -7.09
C MET A 211 -9.22 20.96 -7.35
N ASN A 212 -10.14 20.14 -6.84
CA ASN A 212 -11.57 20.36 -7.06
C ASN A 212 -12.25 21.25 -5.99
N ASN A 213 -11.54 21.59 -4.90
CA ASN A 213 -12.10 22.36 -3.79
C ASN A 213 -11.15 23.46 -3.30
N LEU A 214 -10.45 24.13 -4.22
CA LEU A 214 -9.37 25.09 -3.93
C LEU A 214 -9.78 26.18 -2.94
N LYS A 215 -10.97 26.76 -3.09
CA LYS A 215 -11.48 27.80 -2.20
C LYS A 215 -11.70 27.26 -0.78
N LEU A 216 -12.31 26.08 -0.65
CA LEU A 216 -12.54 25.45 0.65
C LEU A 216 -11.22 25.13 1.35
N ILE A 217 -10.22 24.64 0.59
CA ILE A 217 -8.88 24.34 1.12
C ILE A 217 -8.18 25.65 1.53
N GLN A 218 -8.34 26.73 0.78
CA GLN A 218 -7.78 28.02 1.13
C GLN A 218 -8.32 28.54 2.48
N ASP A 219 -9.62 28.38 2.73
CA ASP A 219 -10.26 28.78 3.96
C ASP A 219 -9.85 27.87 5.16
N ASN A 220 -9.31 26.67 4.87
CA ASN A 220 -8.96 25.64 5.86
C ASN A 220 -7.50 25.12 5.68
N LEU A 221 -6.55 26.00 5.42
CA LEU A 221 -5.13 25.65 5.15
C LEU A 221 -4.49 24.78 6.25
N HIS A 222 -4.93 24.95 7.51
CA HIS A 222 -4.41 24.18 8.63
C HIS A 222 -4.60 22.66 8.49
N LEU A 223 -5.60 22.20 7.73
CA LEU A 223 -5.86 20.78 7.48
C LEU A 223 -4.76 20.12 6.63
N ILE A 224 -4.10 20.89 5.78
CA ILE A 224 -3.09 20.36 4.84
C ILE A 224 -1.64 20.70 5.21
N GLU A 225 -1.40 21.57 6.19
CA GLU A 225 -0.06 22.06 6.53
C GLU A 225 0.91 20.95 7.00
N ASN A 226 0.39 19.93 7.65
CA ASN A 226 1.19 18.83 8.19
C ASN A 226 1.25 17.61 7.27
N ILE A 227 0.57 17.63 6.12
CA ILE A 227 0.55 16.50 5.19
C ILE A 227 1.87 16.41 4.43
N LYS A 228 2.44 15.21 4.39
CA LYS A 228 3.67 14.91 3.65
C LYS A 228 3.39 13.89 2.57
N LEU A 229 3.74 14.21 1.35
CA LEU A 229 3.68 13.29 0.21
C LEU A 229 5.04 12.61 0.02
N PHE A 230 5.02 11.41 -0.54
CA PHE A 230 6.20 10.55 -0.71
C PHE A 230 6.66 10.48 -2.17
N THR A 231 5.72 10.60 -3.12
CA THR A 231 6.04 10.60 -4.55
C THR A 231 6.53 12.00 -4.98
N GLU A 232 7.74 12.10 -5.50
CA GLU A 232 8.36 13.40 -5.83
C GLU A 232 7.50 14.28 -6.77
N ILE A 233 6.88 13.69 -7.79
CA ILE A 233 6.01 14.42 -8.71
C ILE A 233 4.77 14.96 -7.97
N ASN A 234 4.13 14.13 -7.17
CA ASN A 234 2.94 14.53 -6.41
C ASN A 234 3.27 15.59 -5.35
N LYS A 235 4.46 15.50 -4.74
CA LYS A 235 4.97 16.47 -3.78
C LYS A 235 5.21 17.86 -4.44
N GLN A 236 5.72 17.89 -5.66
CA GLN A 236 5.88 19.14 -6.42
C GLN A 236 4.53 19.81 -6.67
N ILE A 237 3.53 19.04 -7.15
CA ILE A 237 2.17 19.54 -7.37
C ILE A 237 1.55 20.06 -6.08
N PHE A 238 1.64 19.27 -5.01
CA PHE A 238 1.13 19.66 -3.69
C PHE A 238 1.76 20.97 -3.22
N SER A 239 3.08 21.08 -3.31
CA SER A 239 3.81 22.28 -2.90
C SER A 239 3.40 23.52 -3.72
N GLU A 240 3.23 23.36 -5.03
CA GLU A 240 2.77 24.44 -5.90
C GLU A 240 1.36 24.93 -5.54
N ILE A 241 0.43 23.99 -5.32
CA ILE A 241 -0.93 24.30 -4.88
C ILE A 241 -0.89 25.05 -3.54
N VAL A 242 -0.14 24.56 -2.54
CA VAL A 242 -0.05 25.16 -1.20
C VAL A 242 0.56 26.56 -1.26
N ILE A 243 1.61 26.77 -2.05
CA ILE A 243 2.24 28.10 -2.20
C ILE A 243 1.23 29.10 -2.78
N LYS A 244 0.54 28.75 -3.85
CA LYS A 244 -0.44 29.63 -4.48
C LYS A 244 -1.65 29.91 -3.60
N LEU A 245 -2.13 28.91 -2.84
CA LEU A 245 -3.20 29.12 -1.85
C LEU A 245 -2.79 30.08 -0.74
N LYS A 246 -1.52 30.04 -0.30
CA LYS A 246 -0.98 30.96 0.72
C LYS A 246 -0.81 32.40 0.20
N THR A 247 -0.55 32.59 -1.08
CA THR A 247 -0.43 33.95 -1.68
C THR A 247 -1.77 34.63 -1.88
N GLY A 248 -2.89 33.92 -1.69
CA GLY A 248 -4.24 34.48 -1.83
C GLY A 248 -4.68 34.71 -3.27
N GLU A 249 -3.95 34.20 -4.26
CA GLU A 249 -4.37 34.20 -5.65
C GLU A 249 -5.56 33.28 -5.84
N ILE A 250 -6.62 33.75 -6.48
CA ILE A 250 -7.77 32.90 -6.87
C ILE A 250 -7.26 31.96 -7.97
N ILE A 251 -7.24 30.66 -7.65
CA ILE A 251 -6.65 29.64 -8.53
C ILE A 251 -7.76 28.88 -9.23
N THR A 252 -7.71 28.90 -10.54
CA THR A 252 -8.33 27.86 -11.37
C THR A 252 -7.29 26.77 -11.64
N ILE A 253 -7.73 25.54 -11.90
CA ILE A 253 -6.82 24.41 -12.24
C ILE A 253 -5.94 24.77 -13.43
N ASP A 254 -6.44 25.57 -14.37
CA ASP A 254 -5.75 25.99 -15.58
C ASP A 254 -4.57 26.95 -15.32
N GLU A 255 -4.52 27.60 -14.15
CA GLU A 255 -3.44 28.49 -13.73
C GLU A 255 -2.29 27.76 -13.00
N LEU A 256 -2.48 26.48 -12.70
CA LEU A 256 -1.44 25.62 -12.16
C LEU A 256 -0.53 25.19 -13.32
N ASN A 257 0.77 25.38 -13.17
CA ASN A 257 1.76 24.96 -14.19
C ASN A 257 2.01 23.43 -14.09
N ILE A 258 0.94 22.65 -14.18
CA ILE A 258 0.95 21.19 -14.03
C ILE A 258 0.68 20.55 -15.39
N ASP A 259 1.42 19.48 -15.71
CA ASP A 259 1.19 18.70 -16.92
C ASP A 259 -0.26 18.16 -16.98
N ASN A 260 -0.96 18.51 -18.05
CA ASN A 260 -2.35 18.09 -18.28
C ASN A 260 -2.51 16.56 -18.26
N GLN A 261 -1.51 15.80 -18.72
CA GLN A 261 -1.54 14.34 -18.66
C GLN A 261 -1.56 13.82 -17.21
N LEU A 262 -0.89 14.52 -16.30
CA LEU A 262 -0.85 14.18 -14.89
C LEU A 262 -2.15 14.54 -14.18
N ILE A 263 -2.75 15.69 -14.51
CA ILE A 263 -4.10 16.08 -14.03
C ILE A 263 -5.13 15.04 -14.48
N GLU A 264 -5.09 14.62 -15.73
CA GLU A 264 -5.95 13.56 -16.24
C GLU A 264 -5.72 12.23 -15.50
N LYS A 265 -4.46 11.89 -15.21
CA LYS A 265 -4.11 10.66 -14.45
C LYS A 265 -4.65 10.70 -13.03
N ILE A 266 -4.49 11.82 -12.31
CA ILE A 266 -5.06 12.02 -10.98
C ILE A 266 -6.59 11.92 -11.04
N ASN A 267 -7.22 12.65 -11.95
CA ASN A 267 -8.67 12.62 -12.16
C ASN A 267 -9.20 11.23 -12.53
N LYS A 268 -8.39 10.42 -13.20
CA LYS A 268 -8.76 9.08 -13.65
C LYS A 268 -8.66 8.03 -12.53
N PHE A 269 -7.61 8.11 -11.70
CA PHE A 269 -7.24 7.03 -10.79
C PHE A 269 -7.44 7.36 -9.30
N ALA A 270 -7.86 8.56 -8.91
CA ALA A 270 -8.16 8.90 -7.52
C ALA A 270 -9.29 8.03 -6.95
N PRO A 271 -9.05 7.13 -5.98
CA PRO A 271 -10.07 6.23 -5.44
C PRO A 271 -11.20 6.96 -4.71
N ILE A 272 -10.90 8.13 -4.16
CA ILE A 272 -11.86 8.95 -3.38
C ILE A 272 -13.13 9.27 -4.18
N LYS A 273 -13.06 9.35 -5.50
CA LYS A 273 -14.22 9.59 -6.38
C LYS A 273 -15.36 8.58 -6.21
N HIS A 274 -15.04 7.37 -5.75
CA HIS A 274 -16.02 6.31 -5.53
C HIS A 274 -16.67 6.38 -4.14
N ILE A 275 -16.10 7.18 -3.24
CA ILE A 275 -16.57 7.35 -1.87
C ILE A 275 -17.45 8.59 -1.76
N LEU A 276 -17.12 9.64 -2.51
CA LEU A 276 -17.86 10.90 -2.51
C LEU A 276 -19.31 10.70 -2.98
N LYS A 277 -20.29 11.22 -2.21
CA LYS A 277 -21.72 11.19 -2.55
C LYS A 277 -22.04 12.00 -3.80
N ASN A 278 -21.35 13.13 -3.97
CA ASN A 278 -21.34 13.95 -5.17
C ASN A 278 -20.01 13.83 -5.88
N LYS A 279 -19.93 14.07 -7.20
CA LYS A 279 -18.71 13.91 -8.00
C LYS A 279 -17.49 14.69 -7.47
N LEU A 280 -17.70 15.77 -6.73
CA LEU A 280 -16.64 16.66 -6.21
C LEU A 280 -16.59 16.72 -4.68
N GLY A 281 -17.55 16.08 -3.97
CA GLY A 281 -17.78 16.23 -2.55
C GLY A 281 -18.58 17.51 -2.19
N ASN A 282 -19.16 17.54 -0.99
CA ASN A 282 -19.66 18.77 -0.37
C ASN A 282 -18.65 19.24 0.69
N ASP A 283 -18.75 20.52 1.11
CA ASP A 283 -17.76 21.14 1.99
C ASP A 283 -17.52 20.35 3.29
N HIS A 284 -18.58 19.85 3.93
CA HIS A 284 -18.48 19.05 5.15
C HIS A 284 -17.79 17.70 4.92
N GLU A 285 -18.12 17.04 3.82
CA GLU A 285 -17.54 15.73 3.45
C GLU A 285 -16.06 15.87 3.09
N VAL A 286 -15.67 16.97 2.43
CA VAL A 286 -14.26 17.23 2.07
C VAL A 286 -13.43 17.53 3.31
N ILE A 287 -13.95 18.31 4.26
CA ILE A 287 -13.27 18.60 5.53
C ILE A 287 -13.06 17.32 6.35
N GLU A 288 -14.12 16.51 6.51
CA GLU A 288 -14.07 15.23 7.23
C GLU A 288 -13.06 14.23 6.64
N LEU A 289 -12.81 14.30 5.34
CA LEU A 289 -11.85 13.43 4.65
C LEU A 289 -10.40 13.93 4.72
N LEU A 290 -10.19 15.18 5.12
CA LEU A 290 -8.87 15.78 5.26
C LEU A 290 -8.37 15.79 6.71
N ASP A 291 -9.28 15.68 7.71
CA ASP A 291 -8.98 15.46 9.11
C ASP A 291 -8.52 14.01 9.37
#